data_00f76484a0b19761ee17ee70d0286dba
#
_entry.id   00f76484a0b19761ee17ee70d0286dba
#
_cell.length_a   1.000
_cell.length_b   1.000
_cell.length_c   1.000
_cell.angle_alpha   90.00
_cell.angle_beta   90.00
_cell.angle_gamma   90.00
#
_symmetry.space_group_name_H-M   'P 1'
#
loop_
_entity.id
_entity.type
_entity.pdbx_description
1 polymer ?
#
loop_
_entity_poly.entity_id
_entity_poly.type
_entity_poly.pdbx_seq_one_letter_code
_entity_poly.pdbx_strand_id
1 'polypeptide(L)'
;MGDSSVFALVGSNGSGKSTLLRTISGVYQPTAGDVLIDGKPIFENPQLKDQVYFVADVPFFYNGTTLDNASNLISKIYSGWSEETYLRLCSIFPIDRRGKLINMSKGMQRQASLILALSAKPKYLLLDEIFDGLDPVIRRLVKQLIINDVSDRGMSVIIASHNMRELEDICDHIAFLHRGNLVVEDDVDEIKTQVHKFHAAFDRDFDQNEIIGGLEILNIKRSGNLISFTAKGNKEDIEKIIKAQEPIFMESLPLTLEEIFMCEMEVAGYDIENIK
;
A
#
# COMPACT_ATOMS: atom_id res chain seq x y z
N MET A 1 2.16 0.29 -14.03
CA MET A 1 0.91 0.05 -13.29
C MET A 1 -0.07 -0.57 -14.26
N GLY A 2 -0.61 -1.74 -13.94
CA GLY A 2 -1.64 -2.40 -14.74
C GLY A 2 -2.98 -1.65 -14.67
N ASP A 3 -3.89 -1.90 -15.62
CA ASP A 3 -5.25 -1.41 -15.52
C ASP A 3 -5.99 -2.18 -14.43
N SER A 4 -6.87 -1.49 -13.67
CA SER A 4 -7.74 -2.09 -12.65
C SER A 4 -6.98 -2.79 -11.51
N SER A 5 -6.03 -2.12 -10.88
CA SER A 5 -5.22 -2.68 -9.79
C SER A 5 -5.04 -1.70 -8.63
N VAL A 6 -4.75 -2.24 -7.46
CA VAL A 6 -4.35 -1.49 -6.28
C VAL A 6 -2.84 -1.63 -6.08
N PHE A 7 -2.14 -0.51 -6.19
CA PHE A 7 -0.71 -0.41 -6.04
C PHE A 7 -0.36 0.21 -4.68
N ALA A 8 0.38 -0.50 -3.84
CA ALA A 8 0.85 -0.03 -2.55
C ALA A 8 2.22 0.65 -2.70
N LEU A 9 2.33 1.91 -2.31
CA LEU A 9 3.58 2.64 -2.19
C LEU A 9 3.97 2.74 -0.72
N VAL A 10 4.91 1.93 -0.28
CA VAL A 10 5.28 1.81 1.13
C VAL A 10 6.64 2.44 1.40
N GLY A 11 6.86 2.92 2.60
CA GLY A 11 8.14 3.45 3.04
C GLY A 11 8.01 4.30 4.31
N SER A 12 9.13 4.52 4.99
CA SER A 12 9.18 5.35 6.20
C SER A 12 8.77 6.81 5.94
N ASN A 13 8.49 7.54 6.99
CA ASN A 13 8.23 8.97 6.89
C ASN A 13 9.47 9.69 6.29
N GLY A 14 9.23 10.60 5.35
CA GLY A 14 10.29 11.28 4.62
C GLY A 14 10.94 10.47 3.48
N SER A 15 10.49 9.25 3.17
CA SER A 15 11.01 8.45 2.06
C SER A 15 10.72 9.02 0.66
N GLY A 16 9.77 9.97 0.54
CA GLY A 16 9.40 10.63 -0.72
C GLY A 16 8.04 10.24 -1.27
N LYS A 17 7.24 9.37 -0.60
CA LYS A 17 5.91 8.90 -1.05
C LYS A 17 4.98 10.04 -1.49
N SER A 18 4.73 10.99 -0.58
CA SER A 18 3.85 12.14 -0.84
C SER A 18 4.37 13.03 -1.98
N THR A 19 5.71 13.17 -2.09
CA THR A 19 6.33 13.93 -3.19
C THR A 19 6.09 13.21 -4.52
N LEU A 20 6.27 11.89 -4.56
CA LEU A 20 6.02 11.08 -5.74
C LEU A 20 4.54 11.15 -6.15
N LEU A 21 3.59 11.00 -5.22
CA LEU A 21 2.15 11.11 -5.53
C LEU A 21 1.78 12.49 -6.07
N ARG A 22 2.34 13.58 -5.51
CA ARG A 22 2.12 14.94 -6.04
C ARG A 22 2.73 15.14 -7.42
N THR A 23 3.83 14.47 -7.72
CA THR A 23 4.44 14.49 -9.04
C THR A 23 3.60 13.70 -10.04
N ILE A 24 3.13 12.50 -9.65
CA ILE A 24 2.23 11.66 -10.48
C ILE A 24 0.91 12.38 -10.76
N SER A 25 0.36 13.13 -9.79
CA SER A 25 -0.87 13.90 -9.97
C SER A 25 -0.68 15.19 -10.81
N GLY A 26 0.55 15.50 -11.19
CA GLY A 26 0.88 16.73 -11.92
C GLY A 26 0.75 18.01 -11.09
N VAL A 27 0.80 17.89 -9.75
CA VAL A 27 0.90 19.03 -8.82
C VAL A 27 2.33 19.58 -8.82
N TYR A 28 3.33 18.67 -8.83
CA TYR A 28 4.73 19.02 -8.95
C TYR A 28 5.25 18.66 -10.34
N GLN A 29 6.06 19.56 -10.91
CA GLN A 29 6.84 19.26 -12.10
C GLN A 29 8.10 18.50 -11.70
N PRO A 30 8.43 17.36 -12.34
CA PRO A 30 9.68 16.67 -12.08
C PRO A 30 10.87 17.53 -12.53
N THR A 31 11.97 17.49 -11.78
CA THR A 31 13.21 18.20 -12.14
C THR A 31 13.90 17.55 -13.35
N ALA A 32 13.73 16.25 -13.51
CA ALA A 32 14.23 15.47 -14.64
C ALA A 32 13.27 14.30 -14.93
N GLY A 33 13.22 13.86 -16.17
CA GLY A 33 12.29 12.82 -16.62
C GLY A 33 10.85 13.34 -16.75
N ASP A 34 9.93 12.44 -17.08
CA ASP A 34 8.52 12.75 -17.33
C ASP A 34 7.62 11.76 -16.57
N VAL A 35 6.45 12.24 -16.15
CA VAL A 35 5.36 11.37 -15.67
C VAL A 35 4.35 11.24 -16.80
N LEU A 36 4.17 10.00 -17.27
CA LEU A 36 3.27 9.69 -18.37
C LEU A 36 2.06 8.90 -17.85
N ILE A 37 0.86 9.31 -18.27
CA ILE A 37 -0.37 8.55 -18.10
C ILE A 37 -0.89 8.22 -19.49
N ASP A 38 -1.09 6.94 -19.78
CA ASP A 38 -1.46 6.44 -21.10
C ASP A 38 -0.51 7.00 -22.22
N GLY A 39 0.80 7.06 -21.90
CA GLY A 39 1.84 7.55 -22.82
C GLY A 39 1.87 9.06 -23.04
N LYS A 40 1.09 9.86 -22.30
CA LYS A 40 1.03 11.32 -22.41
C LYS A 40 1.46 11.99 -21.10
N PRO A 41 2.19 13.12 -21.15
CA PRO A 41 2.60 13.84 -19.95
C PRO A 41 1.41 14.42 -19.20
N ILE A 42 1.38 14.22 -17.89
CA ILE A 42 0.31 14.71 -16.98
C ILE A 42 0.47 16.21 -16.67
N PHE A 43 1.73 16.72 -16.61
CA PHE A 43 1.97 18.11 -16.25
C PHE A 43 1.37 19.05 -17.30
N GLU A 44 0.63 20.07 -16.83
CA GLU A 44 -0.12 21.02 -17.69
C GLU A 44 -1.11 20.37 -18.67
N ASN A 45 -1.62 19.17 -18.38
CA ASN A 45 -2.60 18.48 -19.20
C ASN A 45 -3.95 18.37 -18.48
N PRO A 46 -4.89 19.32 -18.66
CA PRO A 46 -6.17 19.31 -17.95
C PRO A 46 -7.04 18.08 -18.24
N GLN A 47 -6.95 17.52 -19.46
CA GLN A 47 -7.72 16.34 -19.86
C GLN A 47 -7.28 15.07 -19.10
N LEU A 48 -5.97 14.93 -18.85
CA LEU A 48 -5.46 13.84 -18.02
C LEU A 48 -5.70 14.11 -16.55
N LYS A 49 -5.60 15.37 -16.09
CA LYS A 49 -5.89 15.74 -14.70
C LYS A 49 -7.35 15.48 -14.31
N ASP A 50 -8.28 15.57 -15.25
CA ASP A 50 -9.68 15.19 -15.05
C ASP A 50 -9.86 13.71 -14.73
N GLN A 51 -8.91 12.86 -15.12
CA GLN A 51 -8.92 11.42 -14.86
C GLN A 51 -8.19 11.03 -13.56
N VAL A 52 -7.46 11.95 -12.93
CA VAL A 52 -6.64 11.69 -11.74
C VAL A 52 -7.18 12.45 -10.55
N TYR A 53 -7.49 11.76 -9.46
CA TYR A 53 -7.85 12.41 -8.20
C TYR A 53 -6.79 12.09 -7.14
N PHE A 54 -6.25 13.15 -6.51
CA PHE A 54 -5.28 13.02 -5.44
C PHE A 54 -5.89 13.43 -4.10
N VAL A 55 -5.85 12.53 -3.12
CA VAL A 55 -6.22 12.79 -1.73
C VAL A 55 -4.94 12.87 -0.91
N ALA A 56 -4.65 14.06 -0.40
CA ALA A 56 -3.47 14.30 0.42
C ALA A 56 -3.66 13.78 1.86
N ASP A 57 -2.56 13.45 2.54
CA ASP A 57 -2.54 13.06 3.97
C ASP A 57 -3.26 14.09 4.86
N VAL A 58 -2.96 15.37 4.67
CA VAL A 58 -3.66 16.46 5.37
C VAL A 58 -4.64 17.13 4.41
N PRO A 59 -5.95 16.84 4.52
CA PRO A 59 -6.96 17.50 3.72
C PRO A 59 -6.98 19.00 3.96
N PHE A 60 -7.05 19.77 2.88
CA PHE A 60 -7.18 21.22 2.96
C PHE A 60 -8.57 21.67 2.55
N PHE A 61 -9.25 22.37 3.43
CA PHE A 61 -10.55 22.96 3.17
C PHE A 61 -10.53 24.47 3.52
N TYR A 62 -11.08 25.28 2.64
CA TYR A 62 -11.25 26.70 2.92
C TYR A 62 -12.18 26.93 4.13
N ASN A 63 -11.95 28.03 4.85
CA ASN A 63 -12.80 28.39 5.97
C ASN A 63 -14.26 28.56 5.51
N GLY A 64 -15.17 27.92 6.25
CA GLY A 64 -16.60 27.97 5.94
C GLY A 64 -17.09 26.94 4.92
N THR A 65 -16.20 26.15 4.31
CA THR A 65 -16.59 25.09 3.34
C THR A 65 -17.35 23.97 4.06
N THR A 66 -18.49 23.57 3.50
CA THR A 66 -19.26 22.38 3.86
C THR A 66 -19.01 21.28 2.81
N LEU A 67 -19.41 20.04 3.10
CA LEU A 67 -19.27 18.95 2.14
C LEU A 67 -20.12 19.21 0.87
N ASP A 68 -21.34 19.76 1.02
CA ASP A 68 -22.20 20.15 -0.10
C ASP A 68 -21.56 21.26 -0.96
N ASN A 69 -20.87 22.24 -0.35
CA ASN A 69 -20.18 23.28 -1.11
C ASN A 69 -18.96 22.71 -1.86
N ALA A 70 -18.22 21.80 -1.23
CA ALA A 70 -17.10 21.14 -1.86
C ALA A 70 -17.56 20.25 -3.03
N SER A 71 -18.66 19.49 -2.87
CA SER A 71 -19.23 18.65 -3.93
C SER A 71 -19.65 19.49 -5.16
N ASN A 72 -20.29 20.65 -4.92
CA ASN A 72 -20.63 21.59 -6.00
C ASN A 72 -19.42 22.14 -6.78
N LEU A 73 -18.27 22.27 -6.11
CA LEU A 73 -17.03 22.69 -6.79
C LEU A 73 -16.44 21.53 -7.60
N ILE A 74 -16.28 20.38 -6.95
CA ILE A 74 -15.67 19.18 -7.56
C ILE A 74 -16.48 18.69 -8.76
N SER A 75 -17.82 18.73 -8.69
CA SER A 75 -18.71 18.35 -9.80
C SER A 75 -18.54 19.21 -11.07
N LYS A 76 -17.98 20.41 -10.95
CA LYS A 76 -17.68 21.28 -12.10
C LYS A 76 -16.28 21.05 -12.67
N ILE A 77 -15.39 20.43 -11.89
CA ILE A 77 -14.00 20.18 -12.28
C ILE A 77 -13.88 18.79 -12.91
N TYR A 78 -14.51 17.78 -12.32
CA TYR A 78 -14.41 16.39 -12.76
C TYR A 78 -15.61 15.99 -13.61
N SER A 79 -15.37 15.66 -14.88
CA SER A 79 -16.41 15.28 -15.84
C SER A 79 -17.11 13.94 -15.46
N GLY A 80 -16.42 13.07 -14.72
CA GLY A 80 -16.94 11.80 -14.23
C GLY A 80 -17.82 11.90 -12.98
N TRP A 81 -18.08 13.09 -12.43
CA TRP A 81 -18.85 13.26 -11.19
C TRP A 81 -20.20 12.54 -11.20
N SER A 82 -20.47 11.82 -10.12
CA SER A 82 -21.74 11.11 -9.90
C SER A 82 -22.44 11.61 -8.63
N GLU A 83 -23.52 12.36 -8.82
CA GLU A 83 -24.37 12.83 -7.71
C GLU A 83 -25.01 11.67 -6.96
N GLU A 84 -25.40 10.60 -7.65
CA GLU A 84 -25.93 9.38 -7.04
C GLU A 84 -24.90 8.75 -6.09
N THR A 85 -23.64 8.61 -6.53
CA THR A 85 -22.56 8.10 -5.69
C THR A 85 -22.32 9.01 -4.48
N TYR A 86 -22.32 10.33 -4.70
CA TYR A 86 -22.17 11.31 -3.61
C TYR A 86 -23.24 11.13 -2.53
N LEU A 87 -24.51 11.10 -2.92
CA LEU A 87 -25.62 10.93 -1.99
C LEU A 87 -25.59 9.57 -1.26
N ARG A 88 -25.26 8.51 -1.98
CA ARG A 88 -25.08 7.16 -1.41
C ARG A 88 -23.95 7.14 -0.38
N LEU A 89 -22.79 7.70 -0.70
CA LEU A 89 -21.67 7.76 0.24
C LEU A 89 -22.00 8.62 1.46
N CYS A 90 -22.66 9.76 1.29
CA CYS A 90 -23.15 10.57 2.39
C CYS A 90 -24.14 9.86 3.34
N SER A 91 -24.87 8.85 2.84
CA SER A 91 -25.75 8.03 3.70
C SER A 91 -25.00 6.96 4.48
N ILE A 92 -23.81 6.56 4.02
CA ILE A 92 -22.99 5.51 4.62
C ILE A 92 -22.05 6.10 5.67
N PHE A 93 -21.40 7.23 5.34
CA PHE A 93 -20.46 7.88 6.27
C PHE A 93 -21.19 8.77 7.27
N PRO A 94 -20.80 8.73 8.57
CA PRO A 94 -21.45 9.52 9.62
C PRO A 94 -20.98 10.98 9.61
N ILE A 95 -21.19 11.70 8.49
CA ILE A 95 -20.75 13.09 8.30
C ILE A 95 -21.96 14.00 8.09
N ASP A 96 -21.99 15.12 8.86
CA ASP A 96 -22.93 16.20 8.59
C ASP A 96 -22.50 16.99 7.33
N ARG A 97 -23.22 16.82 6.23
CA ARG A 97 -22.96 17.48 4.94
C ARG A 97 -22.98 19.00 5.00
N ARG A 98 -23.71 19.59 5.95
CA ARG A 98 -23.89 21.02 6.13
C ARG A 98 -22.96 21.60 7.19
N GLY A 99 -22.30 20.76 7.96
CA GLY A 99 -21.30 21.15 8.93
C GLY A 99 -20.04 21.69 8.24
N LYS A 100 -19.36 22.65 8.87
CA LYS A 100 -18.09 23.19 8.36
C LYS A 100 -17.00 22.14 8.47
N LEU A 101 -16.38 21.76 7.35
CA LEU A 101 -15.37 20.70 7.29
C LEU A 101 -14.15 20.99 8.19
N ILE A 102 -13.75 22.26 8.32
CA ILE A 102 -12.62 22.66 9.16
C ILE A 102 -12.84 22.38 10.66
N ASN A 103 -14.10 22.29 11.11
CA ASN A 103 -14.47 22.01 12.50
C ASN A 103 -14.58 20.50 12.80
N MET A 104 -14.47 19.65 11.78
CA MET A 104 -14.52 18.20 11.91
C MET A 104 -13.18 17.64 12.40
N SER A 105 -13.21 16.47 13.03
CA SER A 105 -11.99 15.75 13.35
C SER A 105 -11.19 15.41 12.08
N LYS A 106 -9.88 15.17 12.21
CA LYS A 106 -9.02 14.78 11.06
C LYS A 106 -9.57 13.55 10.33
N GLY A 107 -10.04 12.54 11.07
CA GLY A 107 -10.67 11.36 10.49
C GLY A 107 -11.93 11.69 9.70
N MET A 108 -12.81 12.56 10.20
CA MET A 108 -13.99 13.01 9.46
C MET A 108 -13.61 13.84 8.22
N GLN A 109 -12.57 14.67 8.29
CA GLN A 109 -12.08 15.40 7.13
C GLN A 109 -11.55 14.45 6.05
N ARG A 110 -10.85 13.37 6.43
CA ARG A 110 -10.43 12.30 5.50
C ARG A 110 -11.63 11.57 4.87
N GLN A 111 -12.64 11.23 5.67
CA GLN A 111 -13.89 10.66 5.16
C GLN A 111 -14.55 11.60 4.14
N ALA A 112 -14.62 12.90 4.43
CA ALA A 112 -15.15 13.89 3.50
C ALA A 112 -14.35 13.93 2.17
N SER A 113 -13.02 13.90 2.25
CA SER A 113 -12.15 13.86 1.07
C SER A 113 -12.37 12.59 0.24
N LEU A 114 -12.56 11.44 0.89
CA LEU A 114 -12.86 10.17 0.22
C LEU A 114 -14.23 10.19 -0.47
N ILE A 115 -15.26 10.73 0.18
CA ILE A 115 -16.59 10.90 -0.44
C ILE A 115 -16.47 11.71 -1.73
N LEU A 116 -15.75 12.83 -1.71
CA LEU A 116 -15.54 13.67 -2.90
C LEU A 116 -14.75 12.92 -3.98
N ALA A 117 -13.65 12.25 -3.60
CA ALA A 117 -12.79 11.53 -4.53
C ALA A 117 -13.52 10.37 -5.24
N LEU A 118 -14.24 9.53 -4.49
CA LEU A 118 -14.99 8.41 -5.08
C LEU A 118 -16.20 8.89 -5.89
N SER A 119 -16.80 10.04 -5.52
CA SER A 119 -17.90 10.63 -6.29
C SER A 119 -17.44 11.29 -7.60
N ALA A 120 -16.19 11.73 -7.67
CA ALA A 120 -15.58 12.26 -8.89
C ALA A 120 -15.33 11.17 -9.96
N LYS A 121 -15.42 9.88 -9.58
CA LYS A 121 -15.24 8.73 -10.48
C LYS A 121 -13.95 8.80 -11.32
N PRO A 122 -12.78 9.10 -10.75
CA PRO A 122 -11.54 9.17 -11.50
C PRO A 122 -11.15 7.81 -12.08
N LYS A 123 -10.37 7.79 -13.17
CA LYS A 123 -9.72 6.56 -13.67
C LYS A 123 -8.56 6.17 -12.76
N TYR A 124 -7.82 7.15 -12.24
CA TYR A 124 -6.67 6.97 -11.36
C TYR A 124 -6.90 7.68 -10.02
N LEU A 125 -6.89 6.94 -8.93
CA LEU A 125 -7.05 7.46 -7.57
C LEU A 125 -5.72 7.36 -6.81
N LEU A 126 -5.21 8.48 -6.33
CA LEU A 126 -3.97 8.57 -5.56
C LEU A 126 -4.30 8.93 -4.12
N LEU A 127 -3.92 8.10 -3.17
CA LEU A 127 -4.26 8.22 -1.75
C LEU A 127 -2.97 8.30 -0.91
N ASP A 128 -2.81 9.39 -0.17
CA ASP A 128 -1.66 9.61 0.70
C ASP A 128 -2.09 9.44 2.16
N GLU A 129 -1.57 8.39 2.85
CA GLU A 129 -1.80 8.04 4.26
C GLU A 129 -3.30 8.04 4.65
N ILE A 130 -4.15 7.54 3.74
CA ILE A 130 -5.61 7.71 3.85
C ILE A 130 -6.24 6.96 5.03
N PHE A 131 -5.62 5.88 5.48
CA PHE A 131 -6.13 5.05 6.58
C PHE A 131 -5.79 5.60 7.97
N ASP A 132 -4.85 6.53 8.06
CA ASP A 132 -4.45 7.14 9.33
C ASP A 132 -5.61 7.85 10.01
N GLY A 133 -5.79 7.57 11.30
CA GLY A 133 -6.84 8.21 12.11
C GLY A 133 -8.28 7.82 11.75
N LEU A 134 -8.47 6.84 10.86
CA LEU A 134 -9.76 6.19 10.67
C LEU A 134 -9.93 5.06 11.70
N ASP A 135 -11.13 4.95 12.26
CA ASP A 135 -11.47 3.80 13.08
C ASP A 135 -11.53 2.51 12.25
N PRO A 136 -11.40 1.32 12.88
CA PRO A 136 -11.34 0.05 12.15
C PRO A 136 -12.57 -0.23 11.26
N VAL A 137 -13.76 0.22 11.65
CA VAL A 137 -15.00 -0.02 10.89
C VAL A 137 -14.99 0.82 9.61
N ILE A 138 -14.68 2.10 9.73
CA ILE A 138 -14.58 3.02 8.60
C ILE A 138 -13.43 2.60 7.67
N ARG A 139 -12.29 2.18 8.22
CA ARG A 139 -11.17 1.68 7.41
C ARG A 139 -11.58 0.49 6.54
N ARG A 140 -12.27 -0.49 7.13
CA ARG A 140 -12.80 -1.65 6.39
C ARG A 140 -13.78 -1.24 5.29
N LEU A 141 -14.66 -0.29 5.60
CA LEU A 141 -15.62 0.25 4.63
C LEU A 141 -14.91 0.90 3.45
N VAL A 142 -13.89 1.74 3.72
CA VAL A 142 -13.10 2.42 2.68
C VAL A 142 -12.40 1.41 1.77
N LYS A 143 -11.76 0.38 2.34
CA LYS A 143 -11.15 -0.71 1.57
C LYS A 143 -12.17 -1.38 0.64
N GLN A 144 -13.34 -1.72 1.16
CA GLN A 144 -14.40 -2.35 0.35
C GLN A 144 -14.88 -1.44 -0.79
N LEU A 145 -15.03 -0.14 -0.54
CA LEU A 145 -15.41 0.82 -1.58
C LEU A 145 -14.36 0.94 -2.67
N ILE A 146 -13.07 0.94 -2.31
CA ILE A 146 -11.96 0.96 -3.26
C ILE A 146 -11.98 -0.32 -4.11
N ILE A 147 -12.05 -1.50 -3.48
CA ILE A 147 -12.06 -2.79 -4.19
C ILE A 147 -13.25 -2.86 -5.15
N ASN A 148 -14.44 -2.43 -4.73
CA ASN A 148 -15.62 -2.41 -5.59
C ASN A 148 -15.39 -1.50 -6.81
N ASP A 149 -14.88 -0.28 -6.62
CA ASP A 149 -14.62 0.65 -7.74
C ASP A 149 -13.52 0.13 -8.68
N VAL A 150 -12.52 -0.57 -8.17
CA VAL A 150 -11.50 -1.27 -8.99
C VAL A 150 -12.16 -2.36 -9.84
N SER A 151 -12.97 -3.22 -9.23
CA SER A 151 -13.63 -4.34 -9.91
C SER A 151 -14.72 -3.90 -10.89
N ASP A 152 -15.58 -2.94 -10.48
CA ASP A 152 -16.80 -2.60 -11.22
C ASP A 152 -16.54 -1.68 -12.40
N ARG A 153 -15.58 -0.76 -12.31
CA ARG A 153 -15.34 0.27 -13.33
C ARG A 153 -13.89 0.38 -13.82
N GLY A 154 -13.02 -0.52 -13.37
CA GLY A 154 -11.63 -0.52 -13.84
C GLY A 154 -10.78 0.64 -13.29
N MET A 155 -11.09 1.14 -12.08
CA MET A 155 -10.27 2.16 -11.43
C MET A 155 -8.90 1.58 -11.08
N SER A 156 -7.85 2.35 -11.28
CA SER A 156 -6.52 2.03 -10.75
C SER A 156 -6.20 2.93 -9.56
N VAL A 157 -5.63 2.35 -8.51
CA VAL A 157 -5.39 3.07 -7.24
C VAL A 157 -3.93 2.97 -6.84
N ILE A 158 -3.33 4.08 -6.41
CA ILE A 158 -2.06 4.07 -5.69
C ILE A 158 -2.33 4.53 -4.26
N ILE A 159 -1.95 3.70 -3.29
CA ILE A 159 -2.09 4.03 -1.86
C ILE A 159 -0.70 4.11 -1.25
N ALA A 160 -0.31 5.32 -0.83
CA ALA A 160 0.90 5.51 -0.04
C ALA A 160 0.60 5.30 1.44
N SER A 161 1.39 4.48 2.11
CA SER A 161 1.33 4.29 3.57
C SER A 161 2.70 3.93 4.14
N HIS A 162 2.92 4.25 5.40
CA HIS A 162 4.04 3.75 6.18
C HIS A 162 3.71 2.45 6.91
N ASN A 163 2.45 1.99 6.86
CA ASN A 163 1.95 0.79 7.52
C ASN A 163 1.53 -0.28 6.50
N MET A 164 2.39 -1.25 6.24
CA MET A 164 2.15 -2.35 5.30
C MET A 164 0.92 -3.19 5.65
N ARG A 165 0.67 -3.42 6.95
CA ARG A 165 -0.46 -4.24 7.42
C ARG A 165 -1.81 -3.69 6.97
N GLU A 166 -1.88 -2.38 6.75
CA GLU A 166 -3.10 -1.75 6.27
C GLU A 166 -3.38 -2.01 4.79
N LEU A 167 -2.35 -2.37 4.03
CA LEU A 167 -2.42 -2.55 2.58
C LEU A 167 -2.45 -4.02 2.15
N GLU A 168 -1.97 -4.93 3.02
CA GLU A 168 -1.72 -6.34 2.70
C GLU A 168 -2.94 -7.10 2.15
N ASP A 169 -4.15 -6.69 2.55
CA ASP A 169 -5.41 -7.34 2.19
C ASP A 169 -6.11 -6.71 0.98
N ILE A 170 -5.54 -5.65 0.39
CA ILE A 170 -6.18 -4.93 -0.73
C ILE A 170 -5.26 -4.65 -1.91
N CYS A 171 -3.94 -4.78 -1.77
CA CYS A 171 -3.01 -4.45 -2.85
C CYS A 171 -2.63 -5.67 -3.68
N ASP A 172 -2.54 -5.45 -4.99
CA ASP A 172 -2.08 -6.43 -5.97
C ASP A 172 -0.55 -6.32 -6.16
N HIS A 173 -0.03 -5.09 -6.12
CA HIS A 173 1.38 -4.77 -6.30
C HIS A 173 1.89 -3.90 -5.16
N ILE A 174 3.16 -4.04 -4.85
CA ILE A 174 3.82 -3.25 -3.82
C ILE A 174 5.14 -2.66 -4.33
N ALA A 175 5.38 -1.40 -4.01
CA ALA A 175 6.67 -0.76 -4.19
C ALA A 175 7.15 -0.16 -2.88
N PHE A 176 8.42 -0.39 -2.57
CA PHE A 176 9.03 0.19 -1.38
C PHE A 176 9.97 1.34 -1.74
N LEU A 177 9.70 2.47 -1.10
CA LEU A 177 10.48 3.68 -1.26
C LEU A 177 11.34 3.95 -0.01
N HIS A 178 12.65 4.06 -0.19
CA HIS A 178 13.58 4.42 0.87
C HIS A 178 14.50 5.56 0.42
N ARG A 179 14.50 6.70 1.16
CA ARG A 179 15.33 7.88 0.89
C ARG A 179 15.27 8.34 -0.59
N GLY A 180 14.08 8.32 -1.19
CA GLY A 180 13.85 8.71 -2.56
C GLY A 180 14.19 7.67 -3.62
N ASN A 181 14.66 6.49 -3.23
CA ASN A 181 14.96 5.39 -4.14
C ASN A 181 13.90 4.31 -4.04
N LEU A 182 13.56 3.73 -5.19
CA LEU A 182 12.77 2.50 -5.26
C LEU A 182 13.69 1.31 -4.93
N VAL A 183 13.35 0.57 -3.89
CA VAL A 183 14.17 -0.55 -3.41
C VAL A 183 13.64 -1.88 -3.92
N VAL A 184 12.31 -2.07 -3.82
CA VAL A 184 11.61 -3.29 -4.25
C VAL A 184 10.34 -2.86 -4.97
N GLU A 185 10.01 -3.52 -6.07
CA GLU A 185 8.72 -3.44 -6.74
C GLU A 185 8.37 -4.85 -7.23
N ASP A 186 7.22 -5.37 -6.77
CA ASP A 186 6.82 -6.72 -7.15
C ASP A 186 5.32 -6.93 -6.96
N ASP A 187 4.82 -8.05 -7.49
CA ASP A 187 3.48 -8.56 -7.26
C ASP A 187 3.40 -9.17 -5.85
N VAL A 188 2.34 -8.87 -5.12
CA VAL A 188 2.17 -9.33 -3.72
C VAL A 188 2.05 -10.85 -3.64
N ASP A 189 1.34 -11.47 -4.59
CA ASP A 189 1.16 -12.91 -4.60
C ASP A 189 2.46 -13.61 -4.99
N GLU A 190 3.23 -13.06 -5.93
CA GLU A 190 4.55 -13.60 -6.30
C GLU A 190 5.51 -13.54 -5.11
N ILE A 191 5.60 -12.41 -4.41
CA ILE A 191 6.43 -12.28 -3.21
C ILE A 191 6.04 -13.35 -2.16
N LYS A 192 4.74 -13.48 -1.86
CA LYS A 192 4.24 -14.44 -0.86
C LYS A 192 4.46 -15.90 -1.23
N THR A 193 4.54 -16.20 -2.52
CA THR A 193 4.80 -17.57 -3.01
C THR A 193 6.27 -17.91 -3.09
N GLN A 194 7.16 -16.94 -3.06
CA GLN A 194 8.61 -17.13 -3.18
C GLN A 194 9.36 -17.11 -1.85
N VAL A 195 8.77 -16.56 -0.77
CA VAL A 195 9.45 -16.40 0.52
C VAL A 195 8.73 -17.17 1.60
N HIS A 196 9.46 -18.05 2.29
CA HIS A 196 8.88 -18.96 3.28
C HIS A 196 9.69 -18.95 4.58
N LYS A 197 8.97 -18.96 5.71
CA LYS A 197 9.55 -19.06 7.05
C LYS A 197 9.33 -20.45 7.61
N PHE A 198 10.40 -21.02 8.15
CA PHE A 198 10.38 -22.34 8.77
C PHE A 198 10.94 -22.31 10.18
N HIS A 199 10.34 -23.11 11.04
CA HIS A 199 10.93 -23.54 12.28
C HIS A 199 11.28 -25.01 12.18
N ALA A 200 12.48 -25.38 12.56
CA ALA A 200 12.91 -26.77 12.66
C ALA A 200 13.68 -26.99 13.97
N ALA A 201 13.43 -28.12 14.64
CA ALA A 201 14.14 -28.50 15.85
C ALA A 201 14.79 -29.88 15.66
N PHE A 202 15.95 -30.07 16.28
CA PHE A 202 16.75 -31.28 16.19
C PHE A 202 17.10 -31.78 17.59
N ASP A 203 17.22 -33.10 17.76
CA ASP A 203 17.63 -33.73 19.03
C ASP A 203 19.15 -33.85 19.17
N ARG A 204 19.89 -33.38 18.18
CA ARG A 204 21.35 -33.38 18.07
C ARG A 204 21.88 -31.94 17.98
N ASP A 205 23.16 -31.79 18.33
CA ASP A 205 23.86 -30.55 17.94
C ASP A 205 24.09 -30.57 16.42
N PHE A 206 23.97 -29.39 15.79
CA PHE A 206 24.04 -29.25 14.34
C PHE A 206 24.75 -27.96 13.95
N ASP A 207 25.44 -27.99 12.81
CA ASP A 207 25.86 -26.75 12.14
C ASP A 207 24.68 -26.22 11.32
N GLN A 208 24.30 -24.96 11.59
CA GLN A 208 23.21 -24.32 10.83
C GLN A 208 23.50 -24.33 9.31
N ASN A 209 24.76 -24.20 8.90
CA ASN A 209 25.13 -24.19 7.48
C ASN A 209 24.92 -25.55 6.81
N GLU A 210 24.99 -26.66 7.55
CA GLU A 210 24.68 -27.99 7.04
C GLU A 210 23.17 -28.15 6.83
N ILE A 211 22.34 -27.61 7.75
CA ILE A 211 20.89 -27.71 7.68
C ILE A 211 20.32 -26.93 6.51
N ILE A 212 20.84 -25.74 6.26
CA ILE A 212 20.34 -24.81 5.24
C ILE A 212 21.16 -24.80 3.95
N GLY A 213 22.15 -25.68 3.83
CA GLY A 213 23.05 -25.74 2.68
C GLY A 213 22.27 -25.88 1.36
N GLY A 214 22.53 -24.98 0.41
CA GLY A 214 21.87 -24.93 -0.88
C GLY A 214 20.55 -24.15 -0.92
N LEU A 215 20.11 -23.54 0.20
CA LEU A 215 18.99 -22.63 0.26
C LEU A 215 19.44 -21.18 0.14
N GLU A 216 18.62 -20.35 -0.51
CA GLU A 216 18.77 -18.89 -0.51
C GLU A 216 18.15 -18.34 0.76
N ILE A 217 19.00 -18.10 1.77
CA ILE A 217 18.57 -17.67 3.10
C ILE A 217 18.54 -16.14 3.18
N LEU A 218 17.38 -15.60 3.55
CA LEU A 218 17.18 -14.18 3.78
C LEU A 218 17.44 -13.79 5.25
N ASN A 219 17.00 -14.64 6.19
CA ASN A 219 17.22 -14.42 7.62
C ASN A 219 17.32 -15.76 8.35
N ILE A 220 18.15 -15.83 9.40
CA ILE A 220 18.31 -17.02 10.21
C ILE A 220 18.54 -16.67 11.68
N LYS A 221 17.89 -17.41 12.58
CA LYS A 221 18.08 -17.31 14.03
C LYS A 221 18.12 -18.71 14.64
N ARG A 222 19.14 -18.96 15.48
CA ARG A 222 19.26 -20.20 16.25
C ARG A 222 19.03 -19.94 17.74
N SER A 223 18.26 -20.79 18.37
CA SER A 223 18.03 -20.80 19.82
C SER A 223 18.14 -22.24 20.33
N GLY A 224 19.30 -22.63 20.82
CA GLY A 224 19.59 -24.01 21.23
C GLY A 224 19.43 -24.99 20.07
N ASN A 225 18.49 -25.93 20.21
CA ASN A 225 18.18 -26.97 19.23
C ASN A 225 17.12 -26.54 18.20
N LEU A 226 16.60 -25.30 18.29
CA LEU A 226 15.65 -24.72 17.37
C LEU A 226 16.35 -23.78 16.39
N ILE A 227 16.07 -23.93 15.12
CA ILE A 227 16.44 -22.98 14.06
C ILE A 227 15.16 -22.36 13.48
N SER A 228 15.14 -21.04 13.34
CA SER A 228 14.14 -20.29 12.63
C SER A 228 14.82 -19.58 11.46
N PHE A 229 14.33 -19.79 10.26
CA PHE A 229 14.91 -19.17 9.08
C PHE A 229 13.84 -18.80 8.07
N THR A 230 14.16 -17.79 7.25
CA THR A 230 13.38 -17.36 6.09
C THR A 230 14.20 -17.61 4.86
N ALA A 231 13.64 -18.34 3.89
CA ALA A 231 14.32 -18.72 2.66
C ALA A 231 13.47 -18.34 1.45
N LYS A 232 14.16 -17.99 0.36
CA LYS A 232 13.55 -17.76 -0.96
C LYS A 232 13.61 -19.02 -1.80
N GLY A 233 12.53 -19.32 -2.51
CA GLY A 233 12.44 -20.46 -3.42
C GLY A 233 11.13 -21.24 -3.29
N ASN A 234 11.04 -22.38 -3.97
CA ASN A 234 9.86 -23.24 -3.93
C ASN A 234 9.72 -23.90 -2.55
N LYS A 235 8.54 -23.79 -1.94
CA LYS A 235 8.26 -24.31 -0.60
C LYS A 235 8.54 -25.80 -0.46
N GLU A 236 8.11 -26.60 -1.45
CA GLU A 236 8.25 -28.05 -1.40
C GLU A 236 9.71 -28.48 -1.47
N ASP A 237 10.55 -27.77 -2.23
CA ASP A 237 11.96 -28.07 -2.35
C ASP A 237 12.72 -27.69 -1.07
N ILE A 238 12.39 -26.55 -0.45
CA ILE A 238 12.90 -26.16 0.87
C ILE A 238 12.54 -27.24 1.89
N GLU A 239 11.25 -27.66 1.93
CA GLU A 239 10.80 -28.71 2.84
C GLU A 239 11.53 -30.04 2.66
N LYS A 240 11.82 -30.45 1.41
CA LYS A 240 12.57 -31.69 1.13
C LYS A 240 14.00 -31.62 1.71
N ILE A 241 14.67 -30.48 1.53
CA ILE A 241 16.04 -30.30 2.03
C ILE A 241 16.07 -30.41 3.56
N ILE A 242 15.11 -29.78 4.26
CA ILE A 242 15.08 -29.81 5.71
C ILE A 242 14.65 -31.17 6.26
N LYS A 243 13.65 -31.82 5.63
CA LYS A 243 13.21 -33.16 6.01
C LYS A 243 14.34 -34.20 5.86
N ALA A 244 15.23 -34.04 4.90
CA ALA A 244 16.41 -34.91 4.73
C ALA A 244 17.41 -34.80 5.89
N GLN A 245 17.33 -33.75 6.72
CA GLN A 245 18.14 -33.58 7.94
C GLN A 245 17.50 -34.24 9.18
N GLU A 246 16.36 -34.92 9.04
CA GLU A 246 15.65 -35.64 10.09
C GLU A 246 15.32 -34.75 11.34
N PRO A 247 14.63 -33.62 11.17
CA PRO A 247 14.20 -32.82 12.29
C PRO A 247 13.16 -33.55 13.15
N ILE A 248 13.20 -33.41 14.48
CA ILE A 248 12.15 -33.91 15.39
C ILE A 248 10.86 -33.10 15.26
N PHE A 249 10.97 -31.87 14.79
CA PHE A 249 9.85 -30.96 14.55
C PHE A 249 10.17 -30.04 13.38
N MET A 250 9.20 -29.82 12.51
CA MET A 250 9.27 -28.82 11.45
C MET A 250 7.87 -28.22 11.20
N GLU A 251 7.81 -26.92 11.10
CA GLU A 251 6.60 -26.22 10.68
C GLU A 251 6.93 -25.08 9.72
N SER A 252 6.02 -24.79 8.79
CA SER A 252 6.05 -23.60 7.96
C SER A 252 5.11 -22.56 8.56
N LEU A 253 5.61 -21.34 8.73
CA LEU A 253 4.86 -20.22 9.29
C LEU A 253 4.45 -19.25 8.19
N PRO A 254 3.24 -18.66 8.27
CA PRO A 254 2.86 -17.57 7.39
C PRO A 254 3.77 -16.36 7.65
N LEU A 255 4.16 -15.68 6.59
CA LEU A 255 4.87 -14.40 6.66
C LEU A 255 3.92 -13.26 6.30
N THR A 256 4.02 -12.16 7.03
CA THR A 256 3.42 -10.90 6.63
C THR A 256 4.28 -10.22 5.57
N LEU A 257 3.69 -9.35 4.76
CA LEU A 257 4.46 -8.52 3.81
C LEU A 257 5.54 -7.70 4.51
N GLU A 258 5.27 -7.22 5.73
CA GLU A 258 6.23 -6.49 6.55
C GLU A 258 7.47 -7.34 6.89
N GLU A 259 7.28 -8.61 7.28
CA GLU A 259 8.38 -9.54 7.58
C GLU A 259 9.21 -9.88 6.32
N ILE A 260 8.54 -10.14 5.19
CA ILE A 260 9.21 -10.42 3.92
C ILE A 260 10.05 -9.22 3.52
N PHE A 261 9.45 -8.04 3.56
CA PHE A 261 10.12 -6.80 3.23
C PHE A 261 11.35 -6.54 4.11
N MET A 262 11.24 -6.75 5.43
CA MET A 262 12.37 -6.60 6.35
C MET A 262 13.53 -7.53 5.95
N CYS A 263 13.24 -8.77 5.58
CA CYS A 263 14.27 -9.71 5.09
C CYS A 263 14.94 -9.22 3.80
N GLU A 264 14.17 -8.76 2.81
CA GLU A 264 14.72 -8.25 1.54
C GLU A 264 15.59 -7.00 1.76
N MET A 265 15.21 -6.11 2.68
CA MET A 265 15.99 -4.94 3.04
C MET A 265 17.33 -5.30 3.72
N GLU A 266 17.33 -6.30 4.62
CA GLU A 266 18.56 -6.80 5.26
C GLU A 266 19.54 -7.34 4.19
N VAL A 267 19.04 -8.11 3.23
CA VAL A 267 19.85 -8.64 2.12
C VAL A 267 20.38 -7.53 1.22
N ALA A 268 19.59 -6.49 0.97
CA ALA A 268 20.02 -5.31 0.22
C ALA A 268 21.02 -4.42 0.96
N GLY A 269 21.42 -4.78 2.20
CA GLY A 269 22.42 -4.08 2.98
C GLY A 269 21.89 -2.82 3.70
N TYR A 270 20.58 -2.70 3.86
CA TYR A 270 19.98 -1.63 4.65
C TYR A 270 19.95 -2.02 6.13
N ASP A 271 20.51 -1.17 6.97
CA ASP A 271 20.50 -1.34 8.43
C ASP A 271 19.12 -0.99 8.99
N ILE A 272 18.34 -2.03 9.30
CA ILE A 272 16.95 -1.92 9.75
C ILE A 272 16.84 -1.33 11.16
N GLU A 273 17.86 -1.47 12.01
CA GLU A 273 17.86 -0.88 13.35
C GLU A 273 17.82 0.66 13.32
N ASN A 274 18.23 1.26 12.22
CA ASN A 274 18.19 2.71 11.98
C ASN A 274 16.94 3.21 11.22
N ILE A 275 15.95 2.34 10.94
CA ILE A 275 14.71 2.70 10.21
C ILE A 275 13.53 3.04 11.17
N LYS A 276 13.76 2.99 12.48
CA LYS A 276 12.76 3.33 13.52
C LYS A 276 12.53 4.82 13.63
#